data_bd0716632acb1aaf086d7f39704b3cd7
#
_entry.id   bd0716632acb1aaf086d7f39704b3cd7
#
_cell.length_a   1.000
_cell.length_b   1.000
_cell.length_c   1.000
_cell.angle_alpha   90.00
_cell.angle_beta   90.00
_cell.angle_gamma   90.00
#
_symmetry.space_group_name_H-M   'P 1'
#
loop_
_entity.id
_entity.type
_entity.pdbx_description
1 polymer ?
#
loop_
_entity_poly.entity_id
_entity_poly.type
_entity_poly.pdbx_seq_one_letter_code
_entity_poly.pdbx_strand_id
1 'polypeptide(L)'
;MKKLALLGSTGSIGTQALDVVRCIQKEGDGAVEVTALAAHSNIRLLEAQIREFKPQAVAVFDLQAAEQLRAAVRDCDVRVYSGMEGLCALAALEEADIVLNSVVGMVGLEPTLAALRAKKQLALANKETLVAGGALVMQAAKENGVEILPVDSEHSAIFQCLQGMHTKSDLSRVILTASGGPFFGRDRDALRDVRPADALKHPNWDMGAKVTIDSSTLMNKGVEFIEAKWLFDMDPADIDVVVHRESVVHSLIEYRDNSVIAQLGVPDMRIPIQYALTYPRRYPSPVRRLSLADWQKLTFFAPDEETFTCFGACKRAIGRGGTVPAAVNGANEAAVALFLQEKIGWLDIGEAVCAVADTFPAQRIACVGDVLEADRAARAYVAEKFCR
;
A
#
# COMPACT_ATOMS: atom_id res chain seq x y z
N MET A 1 25.29 -3.36 -6.92
CA MET A 1 24.37 -2.20 -7.11
C MET A 1 23.05 -2.76 -7.64
N LYS A 2 21.93 -2.56 -6.94
CA LYS A 2 20.60 -2.97 -7.43
C LYS A 2 20.05 -1.89 -8.36
N LYS A 3 19.49 -2.29 -9.47
CA LYS A 3 18.87 -1.42 -10.47
C LYS A 3 17.36 -1.34 -10.23
N LEU A 4 16.87 -0.13 -9.92
CA LEU A 4 15.49 0.14 -9.50
C LEU A 4 14.62 0.65 -10.64
N ALA A 5 13.50 -0.01 -10.90
CA ALA A 5 12.37 0.55 -11.61
C ALA A 5 11.33 1.03 -10.59
N LEU A 6 11.04 2.34 -10.57
CA LEU A 6 10.13 2.98 -9.60
C LEU A 6 8.84 3.38 -10.30
N LEU A 7 7.75 2.67 -10.03
CA LEU A 7 6.42 2.98 -10.52
C LEU A 7 5.70 3.89 -9.52
N GLY A 8 5.29 5.08 -9.97
CA GLY A 8 4.67 6.10 -9.11
C GLY A 8 5.69 7.07 -8.48
N SER A 9 6.77 7.41 -9.19
CA SER A 9 7.91 8.20 -8.69
C SER A 9 7.54 9.62 -8.20
N THR A 10 6.44 10.18 -8.67
CA THR A 10 5.98 11.52 -8.31
C THR A 10 4.97 11.54 -7.15
N GLY A 11 4.56 10.37 -6.66
CA GLY A 11 3.69 10.21 -5.48
C GLY A 11 4.49 10.31 -4.16
N SER A 12 3.76 10.26 -3.04
CA SER A 12 4.36 10.36 -1.68
C SER A 12 5.42 9.29 -1.44
N ILE A 13 5.13 8.02 -1.74
CA ILE A 13 6.10 6.92 -1.57
C ILE A 13 7.25 7.06 -2.57
N GLY A 14 6.95 7.42 -3.83
CA GLY A 14 7.96 7.55 -4.88
C GLY A 14 8.99 8.64 -4.59
N THR A 15 8.57 9.81 -4.12
CA THR A 15 9.48 10.88 -3.75
C THR A 15 10.35 10.51 -2.55
N GLN A 16 9.78 9.85 -1.54
CA GLN A 16 10.52 9.34 -0.38
C GLN A 16 11.50 8.22 -0.77
N ALA A 17 11.14 7.37 -1.75
CA ALA A 17 12.06 6.36 -2.30
C ALA A 17 13.28 7.01 -2.96
N LEU A 18 13.08 8.09 -3.71
CA LEU A 18 14.20 8.84 -4.30
C LEU A 18 15.05 9.55 -3.23
N ASP A 19 14.46 10.02 -2.12
CA ASP A 19 15.23 10.54 -0.98
C ASP A 19 16.12 9.46 -0.35
N VAL A 20 15.59 8.25 -0.21
CA VAL A 20 16.36 7.08 0.24
C VAL A 20 17.52 6.78 -0.71
N VAL A 21 17.26 6.77 -2.02
CA VAL A 21 18.31 6.53 -3.04
C VAL A 21 19.41 7.60 -2.95
N ARG A 22 19.05 8.88 -2.84
CA ARG A 22 20.02 9.99 -2.66
C ARG A 22 20.90 9.79 -1.42
N CYS A 23 20.29 9.35 -0.32
CA CYS A 23 21.02 9.09 0.92
C CYS A 23 22.03 7.96 0.74
N ILE A 24 21.60 6.83 0.19
CA ILE A 24 22.45 5.65 -0.04
C ILE A 24 23.62 5.98 -0.99
N GLN A 25 23.35 6.75 -2.05
CA GLN A 25 24.40 7.17 -3.00
C GLN A 25 25.46 8.08 -2.38
N LYS A 26 25.07 8.97 -1.43
CA LYS A 26 26.01 9.85 -0.71
C LYS A 26 26.96 9.09 0.21
N GLU A 27 26.50 8.00 0.80
CA GLU A 27 27.34 7.14 1.68
C GLU A 27 28.39 6.34 0.91
N GLY A 28 28.45 6.45 -0.42
CA GLY A 28 29.52 5.94 -1.27
C GLY A 28 29.42 4.46 -1.66
N ASP A 29 28.41 3.73 -1.15
CA ASP A 29 28.27 2.28 -1.42
C ASP A 29 27.56 1.95 -2.74
N GLY A 30 26.98 2.96 -3.44
CA GLY A 30 26.34 2.78 -4.75
C GLY A 30 25.29 1.66 -4.80
N ALA A 31 24.62 1.36 -3.67
CA ALA A 31 23.84 0.14 -3.54
C ALA A 31 22.58 0.11 -4.42
N VAL A 32 22.05 1.29 -4.80
CA VAL A 32 20.81 1.42 -5.62
C VAL A 32 21.02 2.47 -6.72
N GLU A 33 20.69 2.09 -7.95
CA GLU A 33 20.63 2.95 -9.14
C GLU A 33 19.21 3.03 -9.68
N VAL A 34 18.74 4.22 -10.05
CA VAL A 34 17.42 4.40 -10.68
C VAL A 34 17.54 4.15 -12.18
N THR A 35 16.94 3.05 -12.64
CA THR A 35 16.97 2.63 -14.06
C THR A 35 15.70 3.05 -14.81
N ALA A 36 14.55 3.08 -14.12
CA ALA A 36 13.29 3.49 -14.72
C ALA A 36 12.40 4.23 -13.72
N LEU A 37 11.60 5.18 -14.23
CA LEU A 37 10.64 5.98 -13.45
C LEU A 37 9.28 5.98 -14.15
N ALA A 38 8.18 5.89 -13.38
CA ALA A 38 6.86 6.11 -13.92
C ALA A 38 6.04 7.09 -13.08
N ALA A 39 5.18 7.85 -13.75
CA ALA A 39 4.22 8.77 -13.15
C ALA A 39 2.85 8.67 -13.83
N HIS A 40 1.79 9.17 -13.18
CA HIS A 40 0.47 9.25 -13.81
C HIS A 40 0.44 10.40 -14.84
N SER A 41 0.57 11.66 -14.39
CA SER A 41 0.47 12.86 -15.23
C SER A 41 1.37 14.02 -14.77
N ASN A 42 2.05 13.90 -13.62
CA ASN A 42 2.93 14.96 -13.12
C ASN A 42 4.27 14.97 -13.86
N ILE A 43 4.26 15.42 -15.12
CA ILE A 43 5.44 15.45 -15.97
C ILE A 43 6.49 16.45 -15.51
N ARG A 44 6.09 17.54 -14.84
CA ARG A 44 7.04 18.55 -14.36
C ARG A 44 8.01 17.96 -13.33
N LEU A 45 7.48 17.22 -12.36
CA LEU A 45 8.32 16.57 -11.37
C LEU A 45 9.08 15.39 -11.98
N LEU A 46 8.44 14.62 -12.89
CA LEU A 46 9.10 13.53 -13.58
C LEU A 46 10.28 14.00 -14.43
N GLU A 47 10.16 15.13 -15.14
CA GLU A 47 11.28 15.74 -15.90
C GLU A 47 12.45 16.08 -14.97
N ALA A 48 12.20 16.70 -13.83
CA ALA A 48 13.24 17.01 -12.85
C ALA A 48 13.95 15.72 -12.36
N GLN A 49 13.18 14.65 -12.11
CA GLN A 49 13.72 13.35 -11.72
C GLN A 49 14.53 12.69 -12.86
N ILE A 50 14.10 12.82 -14.13
CA ILE A 50 14.85 12.35 -15.30
C ILE A 50 16.22 13.05 -15.40
N ARG A 51 16.25 14.36 -15.26
CA ARG A 51 17.50 15.13 -15.32
C ARG A 51 18.46 14.81 -14.18
N GLU A 52 17.93 14.51 -13.00
CA GLU A 52 18.71 14.16 -11.82
C GLU A 52 19.26 12.73 -11.88
N PHE A 53 18.38 11.74 -12.06
CA PHE A 53 18.72 10.32 -11.95
C PHE A 53 19.15 9.69 -13.27
N LYS A 54 18.88 10.33 -14.40
CA LYS A 54 19.21 9.87 -15.76
C LYS A 54 18.78 8.40 -16.01
N PRO A 55 17.49 8.06 -15.79
CA PRO A 55 17.00 6.73 -16.03
C PRO A 55 17.04 6.39 -17.53
N GLN A 56 17.17 5.10 -17.84
CA GLN A 56 17.15 4.63 -19.23
C GLN A 56 15.75 4.68 -19.87
N ALA A 57 14.70 4.55 -19.04
CA ALA A 57 13.33 4.52 -19.49
C ALA A 57 12.38 5.20 -18.51
N VAL A 58 11.32 5.79 -19.02
CA VAL A 58 10.23 6.34 -18.23
C VAL A 58 8.87 5.98 -18.81
N ALA A 59 7.81 5.95 -17.98
CA ALA A 59 6.44 5.80 -18.43
C ALA A 59 5.54 6.87 -17.83
N VAL A 60 4.62 7.38 -18.65
CA VAL A 60 3.56 8.29 -18.19
C VAL A 60 2.21 7.62 -18.49
N PHE A 61 1.37 7.43 -17.47
CA PHE A 61 0.10 6.72 -17.64
C PHE A 61 -0.88 7.51 -18.51
N ASP A 62 -0.96 8.83 -18.31
CA ASP A 62 -1.76 9.73 -19.14
C ASP A 62 -1.08 9.94 -20.51
N LEU A 63 -1.83 9.63 -21.59
CA LEU A 63 -1.28 9.65 -22.94
C LEU A 63 -0.92 11.06 -23.40
N GLN A 64 -1.72 12.07 -23.04
CA GLN A 64 -1.48 13.46 -23.42
C GLN A 64 -0.25 14.02 -22.68
N ALA A 65 -0.12 13.73 -21.39
CA ALA A 65 1.04 14.09 -20.61
C ALA A 65 2.31 13.38 -21.13
N ALA A 66 2.22 12.14 -21.62
CA ALA A 66 3.34 11.44 -22.24
C ALA A 66 3.90 12.18 -23.46
N GLU A 67 3.02 12.67 -24.36
CA GLU A 67 3.45 13.46 -25.51
C GLU A 67 4.14 14.76 -25.10
N GLN A 68 3.61 15.43 -24.09
CA GLN A 68 4.24 16.65 -23.54
C GLN A 68 5.62 16.35 -22.96
N LEU A 69 5.76 15.23 -22.22
CA LEU A 69 7.05 14.82 -21.67
C LEU A 69 8.07 14.52 -22.76
N ARG A 70 7.68 13.80 -23.83
CA ARG A 70 8.57 13.53 -24.97
C ARG A 70 9.16 14.79 -25.56
N ALA A 71 8.36 15.87 -25.64
CA ALA A 71 8.82 17.14 -26.12
C ALA A 71 9.80 17.81 -25.13
N ALA A 72 9.53 17.71 -23.83
CA ALA A 72 10.33 18.36 -22.77
C ALA A 72 11.71 17.71 -22.56
N VAL A 73 11.84 16.39 -22.82
CA VAL A 73 13.08 15.62 -22.57
C VAL A 73 13.81 15.21 -23.86
N ARG A 74 13.60 15.92 -24.97
CA ARG A 74 14.27 15.64 -26.24
C ARG A 74 15.80 15.69 -26.18
N ASP A 75 16.31 16.43 -25.22
CA ASP A 75 17.75 16.59 -24.94
C ASP A 75 18.29 15.49 -23.99
N CYS A 76 17.44 14.60 -23.49
CA CYS A 76 17.81 13.52 -22.59
C CYS A 76 17.84 12.19 -23.35
N ASP A 77 18.81 11.34 -23.02
CA ASP A 77 18.87 9.97 -23.54
C ASP A 77 17.97 9.05 -22.69
N VAL A 78 16.65 9.11 -22.97
CA VAL A 78 15.64 8.36 -22.21
C VAL A 78 14.50 7.88 -23.13
N ARG A 79 14.12 6.62 -22.99
CA ARG A 79 12.95 6.06 -23.69
C ARG A 79 11.66 6.44 -22.97
N VAL A 80 10.67 7.00 -23.66
CA VAL A 80 9.39 7.44 -23.05
C VAL A 80 8.26 6.53 -23.53
N TYR A 81 7.73 5.74 -22.60
CA TYR A 81 6.55 4.89 -22.77
C TYR A 81 5.28 5.58 -22.26
N SER A 82 4.10 5.02 -22.59
CA SER A 82 2.82 5.60 -22.15
C SER A 82 1.77 4.53 -21.84
N GLY A 83 0.78 4.89 -21.04
CA GLY A 83 -0.36 4.03 -20.71
C GLY A 83 0.00 2.82 -19.84
N MET A 84 -0.93 1.87 -19.78
CA MET A 84 -0.75 0.60 -19.04
C MET A 84 0.37 -0.25 -19.65
N GLU A 85 0.44 -0.32 -20.96
CA GLU A 85 1.52 -1.05 -21.65
C GLU A 85 2.90 -0.50 -21.25
N GLY A 86 3.02 0.82 -21.13
CA GLY A 86 4.24 1.48 -20.68
C GLY A 86 4.61 1.13 -19.24
N LEU A 87 3.63 1.10 -18.33
CA LEU A 87 3.87 0.69 -16.94
C LEU A 87 4.33 -0.77 -16.87
N CYS A 88 3.67 -1.67 -17.62
CA CYS A 88 4.03 -3.08 -17.65
C CYS A 88 5.42 -3.29 -18.29
N ALA A 89 5.76 -2.53 -19.33
CA ALA A 89 7.08 -2.58 -19.94
C ALA A 89 8.20 -2.16 -18.96
N LEU A 90 7.98 -1.11 -18.16
CA LEU A 90 8.93 -0.71 -17.13
C LEU A 90 9.03 -1.74 -16.00
N ALA A 91 7.90 -2.32 -15.59
CA ALA A 91 7.88 -3.37 -14.58
C ALA A 91 8.63 -4.64 -14.99
N ALA A 92 8.69 -4.92 -16.30
CA ALA A 92 9.39 -6.06 -16.88
C ALA A 92 10.76 -5.68 -17.47
N LEU A 93 11.27 -4.45 -17.27
CA LEU A 93 12.49 -3.95 -17.88
C LEU A 93 13.68 -4.86 -17.57
N GLU A 94 14.39 -5.33 -18.62
CA GLU A 94 15.48 -6.30 -18.46
C GLU A 94 16.57 -5.78 -17.51
N GLU A 95 16.89 -4.51 -17.65
CA GLU A 95 17.94 -3.85 -16.88
C GLU A 95 17.59 -3.59 -15.40
N ALA A 96 16.32 -3.76 -15.00
CA ALA A 96 15.92 -3.60 -13.60
C ALA A 96 16.08 -4.91 -12.82
N ASP A 97 16.60 -4.84 -11.59
CA ASP A 97 16.69 -5.96 -10.66
C ASP A 97 15.48 -5.99 -9.72
N ILE A 98 15.02 -4.80 -9.31
CA ILE A 98 13.92 -4.60 -8.37
C ILE A 98 12.91 -3.58 -8.92
N VAL A 99 11.64 -3.89 -8.75
CA VAL A 99 10.53 -2.98 -9.05
C VAL A 99 9.91 -2.51 -7.73
N LEU A 100 9.87 -1.20 -7.50
CA LEU A 100 9.04 -0.63 -6.45
C LEU A 100 7.72 -0.17 -7.06
N ASN A 101 6.64 -0.85 -6.72
CA ASN A 101 5.30 -0.47 -7.16
C ASN A 101 4.59 0.38 -6.11
N SER A 102 4.52 1.68 -6.37
CA SER A 102 3.87 2.69 -5.53
C SER A 102 2.78 3.50 -6.25
N VAL A 103 2.25 2.95 -7.34
CA VAL A 103 1.05 3.52 -7.97
C VAL A 103 -0.17 3.34 -7.06
N VAL A 104 -1.19 4.16 -7.21
CA VAL A 104 -2.39 4.13 -6.35
C VAL A 104 -3.50 3.33 -7.03
N GLY A 105 -4.24 2.53 -6.25
CA GLY A 105 -5.44 1.82 -6.69
C GLY A 105 -5.14 0.62 -7.60
N MET A 106 -6.16 0.19 -8.33
CA MET A 106 -6.14 -1.03 -9.15
C MET A 106 -5.15 -1.00 -10.32
N VAL A 107 -4.67 0.19 -10.73
CA VAL A 107 -3.66 0.36 -11.79
C VAL A 107 -2.37 -0.41 -11.48
N GLY A 108 -2.07 -0.68 -10.21
CA GLY A 108 -0.87 -1.41 -9.80
C GLY A 108 -0.89 -2.92 -10.05
N LEU A 109 -2.05 -3.54 -10.32
CA LEU A 109 -2.16 -5.00 -10.41
C LEU A 109 -1.44 -5.57 -11.64
N GLU A 110 -1.69 -5.03 -12.83
CA GLU A 110 -1.07 -5.53 -14.06
C GLU A 110 0.46 -5.36 -14.08
N PRO A 111 1.03 -4.18 -13.71
CA PRO A 111 2.48 -4.02 -13.59
C PRO A 111 3.10 -4.94 -12.53
N THR A 112 2.40 -5.22 -11.43
CA THR A 112 2.86 -6.19 -10.42
C THR A 112 3.01 -7.58 -11.04
N LEU A 113 1.99 -8.06 -11.76
CA LEU A 113 2.05 -9.35 -12.42
C LEU A 113 3.12 -9.39 -13.53
N ALA A 114 3.33 -8.28 -14.25
CA ALA A 114 4.40 -8.16 -15.24
C ALA A 114 5.79 -8.27 -14.59
N ALA A 115 6.04 -7.60 -13.46
CA ALA A 115 7.27 -7.70 -12.70
C ALA A 115 7.55 -9.14 -12.24
N LEU A 116 6.54 -9.79 -11.64
CA LEU A 116 6.67 -11.16 -11.14
C LEU A 116 6.97 -12.16 -12.26
N ARG A 117 6.26 -12.06 -13.41
CA ARG A 117 6.52 -12.90 -14.59
C ARG A 117 7.91 -12.69 -15.19
N ALA A 118 8.41 -11.45 -15.12
CA ALA A 118 9.78 -11.11 -15.51
C ALA A 118 10.83 -11.45 -14.43
N LYS A 119 10.41 -12.12 -13.34
CA LYS A 119 11.25 -12.55 -12.21
C LYS A 119 12.00 -11.40 -11.54
N LYS A 120 11.42 -10.20 -11.52
CA LYS A 120 11.98 -9.05 -10.84
C LYS A 120 11.65 -9.13 -9.35
N GLN A 121 12.61 -8.79 -8.47
CA GLN A 121 12.30 -8.60 -7.05
C GLN A 121 11.25 -7.49 -6.93
N LEU A 122 10.22 -7.70 -6.12
CA LEU A 122 9.11 -6.76 -6.01
C LEU A 122 9.07 -6.12 -4.62
N ALA A 123 9.27 -4.80 -4.55
CA ALA A 123 8.94 -3.97 -3.39
C ALA A 123 7.53 -3.43 -3.59
N LEU A 124 6.56 -3.88 -2.78
CA LEU A 124 5.14 -3.57 -2.98
C LEU A 124 4.64 -2.57 -1.95
N ALA A 125 4.29 -1.38 -2.42
CA ALA A 125 3.63 -0.33 -1.64
C ALA A 125 2.14 -0.19 -1.97
N ASN A 126 1.70 -0.70 -3.14
CA ASN A 126 0.32 -0.69 -3.56
C ASN A 126 -0.45 -1.85 -2.91
N LYS A 127 -1.11 -1.57 -1.80
CA LYS A 127 -1.85 -2.58 -1.03
C LYS A 127 -3.10 -3.10 -1.75
N GLU A 128 -3.73 -2.28 -2.58
CA GLU A 128 -4.92 -2.65 -3.35
C GLU A 128 -4.65 -3.84 -4.29
N THR A 129 -3.42 -3.97 -4.77
CA THR A 129 -2.98 -5.12 -5.59
C THR A 129 -3.17 -6.46 -4.88
N LEU A 130 -2.80 -6.56 -3.59
CA LEU A 130 -2.98 -7.79 -2.80
C LEU A 130 -4.42 -7.94 -2.29
N VAL A 131 -5.08 -6.84 -1.95
CA VAL A 131 -6.47 -6.88 -1.51
C VAL A 131 -7.38 -7.44 -2.58
N ALA A 132 -7.26 -6.94 -3.79
CA ALA A 132 -8.15 -7.31 -4.88
C ALA A 132 -7.66 -8.53 -5.67
N GLY A 133 -6.36 -8.63 -5.90
CA GLY A 133 -5.75 -9.66 -6.75
C GLY A 133 -4.82 -10.64 -6.02
N GLY A 134 -4.88 -10.71 -4.67
CA GLY A 134 -3.90 -11.44 -3.87
C GLY A 134 -3.67 -12.88 -4.29
N ALA A 135 -4.73 -13.61 -4.64
CA ALA A 135 -4.59 -14.99 -5.15
C ALA A 135 -3.74 -15.07 -6.43
N LEU A 136 -3.99 -14.17 -7.40
CA LEU A 136 -3.22 -14.13 -8.65
C LEU A 136 -1.76 -13.69 -8.42
N VAL A 137 -1.58 -12.72 -7.56
CA VAL A 137 -0.25 -12.15 -7.25
C VAL A 137 0.61 -13.17 -6.52
N MET A 138 0.09 -13.82 -5.47
CA MET A 138 0.83 -14.83 -4.71
C MET A 138 1.10 -16.08 -5.55
N GLN A 139 0.17 -16.48 -6.41
CA GLN A 139 0.40 -17.57 -7.35
C GLN A 139 1.54 -17.21 -8.31
N ALA A 140 1.51 -16.02 -8.94
CA ALA A 140 2.55 -15.57 -9.85
C ALA A 140 3.92 -15.45 -9.16
N ALA A 141 3.96 -14.95 -7.92
CA ALA A 141 5.18 -14.87 -7.12
C ALA A 141 5.78 -16.27 -6.88
N LYS A 142 4.95 -17.23 -6.47
CA LYS A 142 5.35 -18.62 -6.22
C LYS A 142 5.85 -19.32 -7.48
N GLU A 143 5.11 -19.20 -8.59
CA GLU A 143 5.47 -19.83 -9.89
C GLU A 143 6.80 -19.32 -10.44
N ASN A 144 7.14 -18.05 -10.18
CA ASN A 144 8.38 -17.44 -10.68
C ASN A 144 9.49 -17.39 -9.62
N GLY A 145 9.26 -17.88 -8.40
CA GLY A 145 10.25 -17.90 -7.32
C GLY A 145 10.65 -16.49 -6.86
N VAL A 146 9.72 -15.53 -6.88
CA VAL A 146 9.96 -14.14 -6.49
C VAL A 146 9.40 -13.88 -5.09
N GLU A 147 10.23 -13.32 -4.22
CA GLU A 147 9.81 -12.81 -2.92
C GLU A 147 9.24 -11.39 -3.06
N ILE A 148 8.09 -11.15 -2.44
CA ILE A 148 7.48 -9.81 -2.36
C ILE A 148 7.96 -9.16 -1.07
N LEU A 149 8.61 -8.00 -1.20
CA LEU A 149 9.10 -7.19 -0.08
C LEU A 149 8.06 -6.12 0.26
N PRO A 150 7.46 -6.16 1.46
CA PRO A 150 6.44 -5.18 1.85
C PRO A 150 7.07 -3.80 2.10
N VAL A 151 6.39 -2.77 1.59
CA VAL A 151 6.74 -1.36 1.82
C VAL A 151 5.75 -0.71 2.78
N ASP A 152 4.52 -1.23 2.89
CA ASP A 152 3.60 -0.82 3.95
C ASP A 152 4.26 -0.97 5.33
N SER A 153 4.11 0.01 6.22
CA SER A 153 4.88 0.09 7.48
C SER A 153 4.62 -1.10 8.40
N GLU A 154 3.38 -1.52 8.51
CA GLU A 154 2.95 -2.63 9.36
C GLU A 154 3.47 -3.97 8.83
N HIS A 155 3.34 -4.18 7.52
CA HIS A 155 3.82 -5.41 6.88
C HIS A 155 5.33 -5.49 6.84
N SER A 156 6.01 -4.35 6.60
CA SER A 156 7.46 -4.27 6.72
C SER A 156 7.93 -4.59 8.15
N ALA A 157 7.19 -4.14 9.16
CA ALA A 157 7.48 -4.45 10.55
C ALA A 157 7.37 -5.96 10.83
N ILE A 158 6.27 -6.60 10.41
CA ILE A 158 6.10 -8.05 10.52
C ILE A 158 7.23 -8.78 9.79
N PHE A 159 7.50 -8.39 8.54
CA PHE A 159 8.58 -8.97 7.74
C PHE A 159 9.94 -8.87 8.46
N GLN A 160 10.22 -7.75 9.11
CA GLN A 160 11.45 -7.56 9.90
C GLN A 160 11.47 -8.40 11.18
N CYS A 161 10.33 -8.57 11.86
CA CYS A 161 10.23 -9.44 13.04
C CYS A 161 10.40 -10.92 12.70
N LEU A 162 10.01 -11.33 11.48
CA LEU A 162 10.16 -12.72 11.01
C LEU A 162 11.60 -13.06 10.61
N GLN A 163 12.53 -12.07 10.54
CA GLN A 163 13.93 -12.34 10.22
C GLN A 163 14.57 -13.15 11.35
N GLY A 164 15.13 -14.31 11.01
CA GLY A 164 15.70 -15.25 11.98
C GLY A 164 14.73 -16.31 12.49
N MET A 165 13.47 -16.30 12.08
CA MET A 165 12.55 -17.40 12.30
C MET A 165 12.98 -18.61 11.46
N HIS A 166 13.18 -19.77 12.11
CA HIS A 166 13.65 -20.97 11.43
C HIS A 166 12.53 -21.82 10.85
N THR A 167 11.36 -21.78 11.47
CA THR A 167 10.22 -22.62 11.12
C THR A 167 8.92 -21.82 11.21
N LYS A 168 8.13 -21.81 10.12
CA LYS A 168 6.84 -21.11 10.09
C LYS A 168 5.88 -21.61 11.18
N SER A 169 5.99 -22.88 11.58
CA SER A 169 5.17 -23.47 12.64
C SER A 169 5.43 -22.87 14.03
N ASP A 170 6.50 -22.11 14.22
CA ASP A 170 6.79 -21.44 15.51
C ASP A 170 5.96 -20.15 15.67
N LEU A 171 5.47 -19.58 14.57
CA LEU A 171 4.61 -18.40 14.57
C LEU A 171 3.20 -18.80 15.05
N SER A 172 2.68 -18.09 16.05
CA SER A 172 1.32 -18.23 16.55
C SER A 172 0.38 -17.27 15.84
N ARG A 173 0.72 -15.97 15.85
CA ARG A 173 -0.08 -14.92 15.21
C ARG A 173 0.73 -13.70 14.85
N VAL A 174 0.15 -12.85 14.01
CA VAL A 174 0.64 -11.51 13.73
C VAL A 174 -0.32 -10.48 14.34
N ILE A 175 0.23 -9.36 14.79
CA ILE A 175 -0.53 -8.29 15.45
C ILE A 175 -0.24 -6.99 14.71
N LEU A 176 -1.22 -6.53 13.94
CA LEU A 176 -1.16 -5.25 13.24
C LEU A 176 -1.46 -4.11 14.20
N THR A 177 -0.70 -3.03 14.15
CA THR A 177 -1.03 -1.81 14.89
C THR A 177 -1.78 -0.82 14.00
N ALA A 178 -2.69 -0.06 14.58
CA ALA A 178 -3.43 1.01 13.93
C ALA A 178 -3.27 2.32 14.71
N SER A 179 -3.14 3.46 14.04
CA SER A 179 -3.18 4.77 14.72
C SER A 179 -4.56 5.08 15.33
N GLY A 180 -5.61 4.38 14.86
CA GLY A 180 -7.00 4.65 15.22
C GLY A 180 -7.59 5.87 14.53
N GLY A 181 -6.81 6.56 13.67
CA GLY A 181 -7.27 7.72 12.91
C GLY A 181 -7.64 8.95 13.76
N PRO A 182 -8.24 9.97 13.12
CA PRO A 182 -8.62 11.23 13.78
C PRO A 182 -9.83 11.10 14.73
N PHE A 183 -10.62 10.02 14.60
CA PHE A 183 -11.88 9.86 15.32
C PHE A 183 -11.83 8.82 16.44
N PHE A 184 -10.65 8.37 16.80
CA PHE A 184 -10.47 7.42 17.92
C PHE A 184 -11.18 7.90 19.18
N GLY A 185 -11.99 7.00 19.78
CA GLY A 185 -12.74 7.27 21.01
C GLY A 185 -14.03 8.07 20.83
N ARG A 186 -14.45 8.36 19.58
CA ARG A 186 -15.76 8.94 19.28
C ARG A 186 -16.76 7.84 18.99
N ASP A 187 -17.99 8.03 19.45
CA ASP A 187 -19.12 7.18 19.12
C ASP A 187 -19.76 7.56 17.77
N ARG A 188 -20.66 6.71 17.29
CA ARG A 188 -21.35 6.88 16.00
C ARG A 188 -22.16 8.18 15.92
N ASP A 189 -22.76 8.63 17.03
CA ASP A 189 -23.57 9.84 17.03
C ASP A 189 -22.72 11.09 16.85
N ALA A 190 -21.53 11.14 17.48
CA ALA A 190 -20.56 12.23 17.31
C ALA A 190 -19.95 12.30 15.90
N LEU A 191 -20.17 11.28 15.06
CA LEU A 191 -19.60 11.19 13.70
C LEU A 191 -20.63 11.53 12.58
N ARG A 192 -21.90 11.84 12.92
CA ARG A 192 -22.96 12.11 11.93
C ARG A 192 -22.66 13.31 11.03
N ASP A 193 -22.11 14.37 11.60
CA ASP A 193 -21.89 15.65 10.91
C ASP A 193 -20.42 15.88 10.52
N VAL A 194 -19.60 14.81 10.49
CA VAL A 194 -18.19 14.88 10.11
C VAL A 194 -18.06 15.24 8.64
N ARG A 195 -17.22 16.24 8.37
CA ARG A 195 -16.90 16.71 7.02
C ARG A 195 -15.51 16.23 6.56
N PRO A 196 -15.22 16.28 5.26
CA PRO A 196 -13.90 15.90 4.73
C PRO A 196 -12.73 16.60 5.44
N ALA A 197 -12.88 17.90 5.74
CA ALA A 197 -11.84 18.68 6.43
C ALA A 197 -11.51 18.16 7.85
N ASP A 198 -12.44 17.48 8.51
CA ASP A 198 -12.20 16.88 9.83
C ASP A 198 -11.51 15.52 9.71
N ALA A 199 -11.95 14.72 8.73
CA ALA A 199 -11.41 13.39 8.47
C ALA A 199 -9.98 13.41 7.88
N LEU A 200 -9.59 14.51 7.22
CA LEU A 200 -8.26 14.69 6.65
C LEU A 200 -7.18 15.08 7.66
N LYS A 201 -7.52 15.27 8.94
CA LYS A 201 -6.56 15.62 10.01
C LYS A 201 -5.99 14.37 10.68
N HIS A 202 -5.01 13.70 10.04
CA HIS A 202 -4.37 12.54 10.66
C HIS A 202 -3.41 12.98 11.80
N PRO A 203 -3.40 12.28 12.97
CA PRO A 203 -2.60 12.71 14.13
C PRO A 203 -1.08 12.55 13.93
N ASN A 204 -0.61 11.55 13.20
CA ASN A 204 0.81 11.15 13.18
C ASN A 204 1.43 11.10 11.77
N TRP A 205 0.62 10.93 10.72
CA TRP A 205 1.10 10.68 9.36
C TRP A 205 0.65 11.78 8.40
N ASP A 206 1.54 12.20 7.52
CA ASP A 206 1.21 13.03 6.36
C ASP A 206 1.01 12.10 5.14
N MET A 207 -0.23 11.92 4.74
CA MET A 207 -0.64 10.94 3.73
C MET A 207 -1.56 11.58 2.69
N GLY A 208 -1.71 10.89 1.55
CA GLY A 208 -2.71 11.27 0.56
C GLY A 208 -4.14 11.22 1.11
N ALA A 209 -5.03 12.03 0.53
CA ALA A 209 -6.41 12.20 1.01
C ALA A 209 -7.17 10.85 1.16
N LYS A 210 -7.08 9.96 0.15
CA LYS A 210 -7.75 8.63 0.19
C LYS A 210 -7.31 7.82 1.40
N VAL A 211 -6.00 7.65 1.62
CA VAL A 211 -5.46 6.86 2.74
C VAL A 211 -5.80 7.49 4.09
N THR A 212 -5.86 8.82 4.17
CA THR A 212 -6.26 9.54 5.39
C THR A 212 -7.72 9.27 5.74
N ILE A 213 -8.63 9.27 4.75
CA ILE A 213 -10.03 8.88 4.98
C ILE A 213 -10.12 7.41 5.36
N ASP A 214 -9.39 6.51 4.70
CA ASP A 214 -9.34 5.09 5.06
C ASP A 214 -8.87 4.86 6.49
N SER A 215 -7.90 5.65 6.96
CA SER A 215 -7.47 5.64 8.37
C SER A 215 -8.59 6.07 9.29
N SER A 216 -9.38 7.10 8.90
CA SER A 216 -10.48 7.63 9.70
C SER A 216 -11.62 6.63 9.90
N THR A 217 -11.82 5.69 8.97
CA THR A 217 -12.87 4.65 8.98
C THR A 217 -12.38 3.28 9.44
N LEU A 218 -11.10 3.14 9.79
CA LEU A 218 -10.39 1.86 9.95
C LEU A 218 -10.40 0.97 8.69
N MET A 219 -10.82 1.49 7.55
CA MET A 219 -10.70 0.78 6.27
C MET A 219 -9.25 0.45 5.93
N ASN A 220 -8.32 1.40 6.18
CA ASN A 220 -6.90 1.15 5.95
C ASN A 220 -6.43 -0.10 6.69
N LYS A 221 -6.84 -0.27 7.95
CA LYS A 221 -6.50 -1.46 8.73
C LYS A 221 -7.20 -2.72 8.22
N GLY A 222 -8.43 -2.59 7.72
CA GLY A 222 -9.13 -3.69 7.06
C GLY A 222 -8.42 -4.18 5.78
N VAL A 223 -7.95 -3.26 4.97
CA VAL A 223 -7.15 -3.54 3.77
C VAL A 223 -5.83 -4.22 4.14
N GLU A 224 -5.14 -3.71 5.15
CA GLU A 224 -3.89 -4.28 5.66
C GLU A 224 -4.07 -5.66 6.29
N PHE A 225 -5.21 -5.92 6.92
CA PHE A 225 -5.57 -7.26 7.40
C PHE A 225 -5.65 -8.28 6.24
N ILE A 226 -6.27 -7.89 5.12
CA ILE A 226 -6.33 -8.72 3.91
C ILE A 226 -4.93 -8.92 3.31
N GLU A 227 -4.12 -7.86 3.26
CA GLU A 227 -2.75 -7.90 2.76
C GLU A 227 -1.87 -8.83 3.60
N ALA A 228 -1.96 -8.77 4.95
CA ALA A 228 -1.21 -9.63 5.85
C ALA A 228 -1.53 -11.12 5.62
N LYS A 229 -2.81 -11.45 5.42
CA LYS A 229 -3.24 -12.82 5.08
C LYS A 229 -2.49 -13.35 3.85
N TRP A 230 -2.35 -12.53 2.81
CA TRP A 230 -1.68 -12.93 1.58
C TRP A 230 -0.16 -12.96 1.71
N LEU A 231 0.46 -11.91 2.22
CA LEU A 231 1.92 -11.79 2.31
C LEU A 231 2.56 -12.84 3.20
N PHE A 232 1.92 -13.13 4.33
CA PHE A 232 2.48 -14.04 5.34
C PHE A 232 1.82 -15.41 5.33
N ASP A 233 0.86 -15.63 4.41
CA ASP A 233 0.09 -16.88 4.29
C ASP A 233 -0.49 -17.29 5.65
N MET A 234 -1.16 -16.33 6.33
CA MET A 234 -1.79 -16.50 7.63
C MET A 234 -3.26 -16.85 7.50
N ASP A 235 -3.76 -17.65 8.45
CA ASP A 235 -5.21 -17.73 8.62
C ASP A 235 -5.73 -16.39 9.17
N PRO A 236 -6.85 -15.86 8.67
CA PRO A 236 -7.45 -14.64 9.23
C PRO A 236 -7.71 -14.72 10.74
N ALA A 237 -7.91 -15.91 11.32
CA ALA A 237 -8.07 -16.10 12.75
C ALA A 237 -6.78 -15.85 13.55
N ASP A 238 -5.62 -15.91 12.90
CA ASP A 238 -4.30 -15.69 13.50
C ASP A 238 -3.75 -14.28 13.20
N ILE A 239 -4.62 -13.36 12.77
CA ILE A 239 -4.28 -11.96 12.54
C ILE A 239 -5.07 -11.10 13.52
N ASP A 240 -4.38 -10.48 14.46
CA ASP A 240 -4.96 -9.54 15.42
C ASP A 240 -4.69 -8.09 15.03
N VAL A 241 -5.49 -7.18 15.58
CA VAL A 241 -5.32 -5.75 15.44
C VAL A 241 -5.41 -5.06 16.81
N VAL A 242 -4.47 -4.15 17.06
CA VAL A 242 -4.51 -3.26 18.23
C VAL A 242 -4.37 -1.80 17.78
N VAL A 243 -5.06 -0.90 18.46
CA VAL A 243 -4.89 0.54 18.25
C VAL A 243 -3.74 1.04 19.13
N HIS A 244 -2.72 1.61 18.49
CA HIS A 244 -1.54 2.18 19.11
C HIS A 244 -1.37 3.63 18.66
N ARG A 245 -1.81 4.56 19.49
CA ARG A 245 -1.94 5.99 19.14
C ARG A 245 -0.62 6.67 18.81
N GLU A 246 0.46 6.25 19.43
CA GLU A 246 1.79 6.85 19.28
C GLU A 246 2.46 6.49 17.96
N SER A 247 2.00 5.42 17.28
CA SER A 247 2.57 4.91 16.03
C SER A 247 4.09 4.68 16.09
N VAL A 248 4.61 4.26 17.25
CA VAL A 248 6.02 3.92 17.49
C VAL A 248 6.26 2.45 17.29
N VAL A 249 5.35 1.60 17.75
CA VAL A 249 5.30 0.18 17.42
C VAL A 249 4.52 0.02 16.13
N HIS A 250 5.18 -0.48 15.07
CA HIS A 250 4.56 -0.57 13.75
C HIS A 250 3.81 -1.88 13.53
N SER A 251 4.24 -2.99 14.10
CA SER A 251 3.51 -4.26 14.24
C SER A 251 4.34 -5.24 15.07
N LEU A 252 3.71 -6.38 15.40
CA LEU A 252 4.31 -7.41 16.25
C LEU A 252 4.01 -8.80 15.68
N ILE A 253 4.82 -9.77 16.10
CA ILE A 253 4.54 -11.20 15.94
C ILE A 253 4.54 -11.86 17.31
N GLU A 254 3.76 -12.92 17.46
CA GLU A 254 3.75 -13.75 18.66
C GLU A 254 4.11 -15.20 18.30
N TYR A 255 5.04 -15.77 19.02
CA TYR A 255 5.43 -17.16 18.89
C TYR A 255 4.56 -18.07 19.74
N ARG A 256 4.62 -19.39 19.50
CA ARG A 256 3.85 -20.39 20.25
C ARG A 256 4.20 -20.48 21.74
N ASP A 257 5.36 -19.98 22.14
CA ASP A 257 5.77 -19.87 23.54
C ASP A 257 5.25 -18.58 24.21
N ASN A 258 4.40 -17.82 23.51
CA ASN A 258 3.85 -16.51 23.89
C ASN A 258 4.90 -15.38 23.93
N SER A 259 6.09 -15.60 23.39
CA SER A 259 7.06 -14.51 23.19
C SER A 259 6.57 -13.58 22.10
N VAL A 260 6.60 -12.26 22.34
CA VAL A 260 6.19 -11.23 21.38
C VAL A 260 7.40 -10.43 20.92
N ILE A 261 7.58 -10.31 19.60
CA ILE A 261 8.60 -9.46 19.00
C ILE A 261 7.94 -8.32 18.24
N ALA A 262 8.44 -7.11 18.43
CA ALA A 262 7.92 -5.91 17.80
C ALA A 262 9.02 -5.13 17.06
N GLN A 263 8.68 -4.54 15.93
CA GLN A 263 9.53 -3.55 15.28
C GLN A 263 9.07 -2.15 15.70
N LEU A 264 10.01 -1.34 16.16
CA LEU A 264 9.80 0.03 16.59
C LEU A 264 10.57 1.01 15.71
N GLY A 265 9.96 2.17 15.46
CA GLY A 265 10.58 3.27 14.72
C GLY A 265 9.78 4.57 14.85
N VAL A 266 10.34 5.66 14.38
CA VAL A 266 9.55 6.88 14.18
C VAL A 266 8.61 6.67 12.97
N PRO A 267 7.44 7.33 12.92
CA PRO A 267 6.50 7.19 11.80
C PRO A 267 7.03 7.90 10.53
N ASP A 268 7.84 7.18 9.76
CA ASP A 268 8.48 7.67 8.54
C ASP A 268 8.62 6.53 7.51
N MET A 269 7.97 6.69 6.37
CA MET A 269 7.95 5.67 5.31
C MET A 269 9.32 5.40 4.69
N ARG A 270 10.30 6.27 4.85
CA ARG A 270 11.66 6.03 4.36
C ARG A 270 12.33 4.82 5.05
N ILE A 271 11.90 4.45 6.26
CA ILE A 271 12.41 3.25 6.94
C ILE A 271 12.00 1.97 6.18
N PRO A 272 10.71 1.66 5.99
CA PRO A 272 10.31 0.45 5.26
C PRO A 272 10.70 0.49 3.78
N ILE A 273 10.65 1.65 3.13
CA ILE A 273 11.12 1.83 1.75
C ILE A 273 12.60 1.44 1.64
N GLN A 274 13.46 1.99 2.50
CA GLN A 274 14.89 1.67 2.49
C GLN A 274 15.13 0.19 2.71
N TYR A 275 14.45 -0.40 3.69
CA TYR A 275 14.63 -1.82 3.98
C TYR A 275 14.23 -2.70 2.79
N ALA A 276 13.10 -2.43 2.13
CA ALA A 276 12.70 -3.16 0.94
C ALA A 276 13.71 -3.01 -0.22
N LEU A 277 14.24 -1.82 -0.45
CA LEU A 277 15.20 -1.57 -1.53
C LEU A 277 16.57 -2.21 -1.28
N THR A 278 16.99 -2.30 -0.02
CA THR A 278 18.35 -2.75 0.34
C THR A 278 18.42 -4.17 0.92
N TYR A 279 17.27 -4.79 1.18
CA TYR A 279 17.19 -6.13 1.76
C TYR A 279 18.13 -7.14 1.07
N PRO A 280 18.86 -7.97 1.81
CA PRO A 280 18.83 -8.15 3.28
C PRO A 280 19.73 -7.19 4.08
N ARG A 281 20.45 -6.29 3.43
CA ARG A 281 21.39 -5.37 4.10
C ARG A 281 20.68 -4.16 4.71
N ARG A 282 21.30 -3.54 5.71
CA ARG A 282 20.87 -2.30 6.33
C ARG A 282 21.91 -1.21 6.12
N TYR A 283 21.48 -0.03 5.72
CA TYR A 283 22.30 1.15 5.47
C TYR A 283 21.94 2.29 6.41
N PRO A 284 22.81 3.30 6.59
CA PRO A 284 22.45 4.53 7.28
C PRO A 284 21.18 5.13 6.69
N SER A 285 20.29 5.61 7.56
CA SER A 285 18.98 6.13 7.15
C SER A 285 18.96 7.66 7.27
N PRO A 286 18.26 8.37 6.36
CA PRO A 286 18.02 9.82 6.48
C PRO A 286 17.03 10.16 7.61
N VAL A 287 16.47 9.15 8.27
CA VAL A 287 15.44 9.30 9.29
C VAL A 287 16.08 9.48 10.66
N ARG A 288 15.51 10.33 11.51
CA ARG A 288 15.97 10.52 12.89
C ARG A 288 15.87 9.24 13.71
N ARG A 289 16.78 9.07 14.67
CA ARG A 289 16.73 7.93 15.60
C ARG A 289 15.51 8.03 16.52
N LEU A 290 14.94 6.89 16.85
CA LEU A 290 13.92 6.77 17.88
C LEU A 290 14.60 6.95 19.26
N SER A 291 14.04 7.83 20.10
CA SER A 291 14.39 7.96 21.52
C SER A 291 13.22 7.46 22.36
N LEU A 292 13.36 6.30 22.98
CA LEU A 292 12.29 5.73 23.82
C LEU A 292 12.01 6.57 25.07
N ALA A 293 13.04 7.27 25.58
CA ALA A 293 12.89 8.15 26.73
C ALA A 293 11.95 9.33 26.47
N ASP A 294 11.85 9.80 25.22
CA ASP A 294 10.97 10.90 24.85
C ASP A 294 9.49 10.48 24.86
N TRP A 295 9.21 9.20 24.67
CA TRP A 295 7.85 8.66 24.63
C TRP A 295 7.31 8.28 26.02
N GLN A 296 8.16 7.89 26.97
CA GLN A 296 7.83 7.51 28.36
C GLN A 296 6.73 6.44 28.48
N LYS A 297 5.67 6.50 27.66
CA LYS A 297 4.51 5.62 27.70
C LYS A 297 4.05 5.29 26.26
N LEU A 298 3.77 4.01 26.05
CA LEU A 298 3.11 3.49 24.85
C LEU A 298 1.77 2.88 25.24
N THR A 299 0.72 3.15 24.46
CA THR A 299 -0.65 2.74 24.79
C THR A 299 -1.23 1.84 23.71
N PHE A 300 -2.01 0.85 24.13
CA PHE A 300 -2.66 -0.12 23.25
C PHE A 300 -4.12 -0.29 23.66
N PHE A 301 -5.01 -0.32 22.65
CA PHE A 301 -6.45 -0.46 22.83
C PHE A 301 -7.00 -1.48 21.84
N ALA A 302 -8.13 -2.08 22.15
CA ALA A 302 -8.89 -2.87 21.18
C ALA A 302 -9.49 -1.95 20.11
N PRO A 303 -9.60 -2.39 18.84
CA PRO A 303 -10.32 -1.64 17.82
C PRO A 303 -11.82 -1.62 18.13
N ASP A 304 -12.47 -0.48 17.90
CA ASP A 304 -13.93 -0.35 17.98
C ASP A 304 -14.55 -0.73 16.62
N GLU A 305 -14.94 -1.99 16.48
CA GLU A 305 -15.55 -2.52 15.25
C GLU A 305 -17.02 -2.12 15.09
N GLU A 306 -17.69 -1.66 16.17
CA GLU A 306 -19.10 -1.24 16.12
C GLU A 306 -19.24 0.15 15.50
N THR A 307 -18.37 1.07 15.89
CA THR A 307 -18.34 2.43 15.32
C THR A 307 -17.66 2.44 13.95
N PHE A 308 -16.54 1.73 13.80
CA PHE A 308 -15.71 1.72 12.58
C PHE A 308 -15.92 0.43 11.76
N THR A 309 -17.09 0.33 11.15
CA THR A 309 -17.60 -0.90 10.52
C THR A 309 -16.82 -1.41 9.31
N CYS A 310 -16.00 -0.55 8.66
CA CYS A 310 -15.19 -0.93 7.51
C CYS A 310 -14.19 -2.04 7.82
N PHE A 311 -13.60 -2.06 9.02
CA PHE A 311 -12.67 -3.10 9.42
C PHE A 311 -13.36 -4.47 9.46
N GLY A 312 -14.51 -4.57 10.15
CA GLY A 312 -15.31 -5.78 10.19
C GLY A 312 -15.79 -6.24 8.80
N ALA A 313 -16.13 -5.31 7.90
CA ALA A 313 -16.47 -5.61 6.53
C ALA A 313 -15.32 -6.27 5.75
N CYS A 314 -14.07 -5.80 5.93
CA CYS A 314 -12.90 -6.42 5.32
C CYS A 314 -12.65 -7.83 5.83
N LYS A 315 -12.83 -8.09 7.14
CA LYS A 315 -12.74 -9.43 7.73
C LYS A 315 -13.76 -10.38 7.09
N ARG A 316 -15.02 -9.92 6.93
CA ARG A 316 -16.06 -10.70 6.25
C ARG A 316 -15.74 -10.93 4.77
N ALA A 317 -15.26 -9.90 4.09
CA ALA A 317 -14.90 -9.98 2.67
C ALA A 317 -13.84 -11.06 2.40
N ILE A 318 -12.75 -11.08 3.18
CA ILE A 318 -11.70 -12.09 2.99
C ILE A 318 -12.17 -13.49 3.43
N GLY A 319 -13.06 -13.61 4.42
CA GLY A 319 -13.69 -14.86 4.79
C GLY A 319 -14.60 -15.43 3.70
N ARG A 320 -15.30 -14.59 2.95
CA ARG A 320 -16.10 -14.98 1.78
C ARG A 320 -15.24 -15.31 0.56
N GLY A 321 -14.10 -14.65 0.42
CA GLY A 321 -13.11 -14.90 -0.62
C GLY A 321 -13.56 -14.51 -2.04
N GLY A 322 -12.88 -15.08 -3.03
CA GLY A 322 -13.15 -14.80 -4.45
C GLY A 322 -13.05 -13.30 -4.78
N THR A 323 -14.02 -12.79 -5.54
CA THR A 323 -14.07 -11.38 -5.98
C THR A 323 -14.54 -10.38 -4.90
N VAL A 324 -14.98 -10.86 -3.72
CA VAL A 324 -15.55 -9.97 -2.69
C VAL A 324 -14.55 -8.94 -2.17
N PRO A 325 -13.29 -9.27 -1.87
CA PRO A 325 -12.30 -8.26 -1.45
C PRO A 325 -12.06 -7.18 -2.51
N ALA A 326 -12.02 -7.53 -3.80
CA ALA A 326 -11.91 -6.56 -4.90
C ALA A 326 -13.11 -5.62 -4.95
N ALA A 327 -14.33 -6.18 -4.80
CA ALA A 327 -15.56 -5.40 -4.76
C ALA A 327 -15.60 -4.44 -3.56
N VAL A 328 -15.18 -4.91 -2.37
CA VAL A 328 -15.11 -4.08 -1.15
C VAL A 328 -14.11 -2.92 -1.33
N ASN A 329 -12.96 -3.18 -1.94
CA ASN A 329 -12.02 -2.10 -2.28
C ASN A 329 -12.63 -1.08 -3.24
N GLY A 330 -13.29 -1.55 -4.31
CA GLY A 330 -13.97 -0.67 -5.28
C GLY A 330 -15.09 0.16 -4.66
N ALA A 331 -15.89 -0.45 -3.77
CA ALA A 331 -16.94 0.23 -3.03
C ALA A 331 -16.37 1.33 -2.13
N ASN A 332 -15.29 1.04 -1.39
CA ASN A 332 -14.62 2.02 -0.55
C ASN A 332 -14.09 3.20 -1.37
N GLU A 333 -13.39 2.94 -2.47
CA GLU A 333 -12.84 4.02 -3.30
C GLU A 333 -13.95 4.93 -3.88
N ALA A 334 -15.07 4.33 -4.30
CA ALA A 334 -16.21 5.09 -4.78
C ALA A 334 -16.87 5.93 -3.66
N ALA A 335 -17.09 5.32 -2.48
CA ALA A 335 -17.68 6.00 -1.33
C ALA A 335 -16.78 7.13 -0.82
N VAL A 336 -15.47 6.90 -0.71
CA VAL A 336 -14.50 7.94 -0.32
C VAL A 336 -14.50 9.10 -1.32
N ALA A 337 -14.59 8.82 -2.62
CA ALA A 337 -14.64 9.86 -3.64
C ALA A 337 -15.94 10.71 -3.53
N LEU A 338 -17.07 10.08 -3.24
CA LEU A 338 -18.34 10.79 -2.99
C LEU A 338 -18.29 11.61 -1.71
N PHE A 339 -17.71 11.08 -0.63
CA PHE A 339 -17.54 11.80 0.62
C PHE A 339 -16.66 13.04 0.44
N LEU A 340 -15.51 12.91 -0.22
CA LEU A 340 -14.62 14.04 -0.51
C LEU A 340 -15.29 15.14 -1.37
N GLN A 341 -16.33 14.79 -2.15
CA GLN A 341 -17.17 15.71 -2.89
C GLN A 341 -18.37 16.22 -2.07
N GLU A 342 -18.47 15.86 -0.79
CA GLU A 342 -19.59 16.19 0.11
C GLU A 342 -20.96 15.71 -0.40
N LYS A 343 -21.00 14.63 -1.21
CA LYS A 343 -22.23 14.03 -1.72
C LYS A 343 -22.85 13.01 -0.78
N ILE A 344 -22.05 12.45 0.12
CA ILE A 344 -22.47 11.51 1.17
C ILE A 344 -21.82 11.87 2.49
N GLY A 345 -22.38 11.40 3.61
CA GLY A 345 -21.83 11.54 4.94
C GLY A 345 -20.69 10.54 5.19
N TRP A 346 -19.91 10.79 6.26
CA TRP A 346 -18.82 9.90 6.65
C TRP A 346 -19.31 8.48 7.01
N LEU A 347 -20.46 8.37 7.69
CA LEU A 347 -21.07 7.09 8.05
C LEU A 347 -21.51 6.27 6.83
N ASP A 348 -21.91 6.93 5.75
CA ASP A 348 -22.34 6.28 4.51
C ASP A 348 -21.19 5.46 3.86
N ILE A 349 -19.93 5.84 4.11
CA ILE A 349 -18.76 5.07 3.65
C ILE A 349 -18.82 3.64 4.22
N GLY A 350 -18.98 3.53 5.54
CA GLY A 350 -19.08 2.24 6.21
C GLY A 350 -20.31 1.45 5.78
N GLU A 351 -21.44 2.10 5.56
CA GLU A 351 -22.69 1.47 5.09
C GLU A 351 -22.53 0.91 3.66
N ALA A 352 -21.89 1.66 2.76
CA ALA A 352 -21.62 1.20 1.40
C ALA A 352 -20.66 0.00 1.37
N VAL A 353 -19.59 0.07 2.14
CA VAL A 353 -18.59 -1.00 2.24
C VAL A 353 -19.20 -2.27 2.84
N CYS A 354 -19.96 -2.16 3.93
CA CYS A 354 -20.67 -3.29 4.54
C CYS A 354 -21.68 -3.91 3.59
N ALA A 355 -22.51 -3.11 2.92
CA ALA A 355 -23.50 -3.62 1.98
C ALA A 355 -22.85 -4.48 0.89
N VAL A 356 -21.74 -4.03 0.32
CA VAL A 356 -20.99 -4.80 -0.68
C VAL A 356 -20.34 -6.04 -0.06
N ALA A 357 -19.70 -5.92 1.10
CA ALA A 357 -19.09 -7.05 1.78
C ALA A 357 -20.10 -8.19 2.06
N ASP A 358 -21.35 -7.85 2.35
CA ASP A 358 -22.37 -8.83 2.73
C ASP A 358 -23.13 -9.41 1.54
N THR A 359 -23.35 -8.64 0.48
CA THR A 359 -24.25 -9.02 -0.63
C THR A 359 -23.56 -9.34 -1.96
N PHE A 360 -22.34 -8.85 -2.18
CA PHE A 360 -21.67 -9.04 -3.47
C PHE A 360 -21.39 -10.54 -3.74
N PRO A 361 -21.63 -11.04 -4.97
CA PRO A 361 -21.40 -12.46 -5.31
C PRO A 361 -19.92 -12.83 -5.18
N ALA A 362 -19.63 -13.90 -4.43
CA ALA A 362 -18.29 -14.47 -4.34
C ALA A 362 -18.02 -15.35 -5.56
N GLN A 363 -17.31 -14.83 -6.55
CA GLN A 363 -16.92 -15.58 -7.75
C GLN A 363 -15.43 -15.92 -7.70
N ARG A 364 -15.05 -17.04 -8.32
CA ARG A 364 -13.63 -17.41 -8.44
C ARG A 364 -12.89 -16.43 -9.34
N ILE A 365 -11.74 -15.98 -8.90
CA ILE A 365 -10.82 -15.17 -9.72
C ILE A 365 -9.96 -16.12 -10.57
N ALA A 366 -10.08 -16.04 -11.90
CA ALA A 366 -9.26 -16.77 -12.85
C ALA A 366 -8.26 -15.85 -13.58
N CYS A 367 -8.59 -14.56 -13.74
CA CYS A 367 -7.76 -13.59 -14.44
C CYS A 367 -7.94 -12.17 -13.86
N VAL A 368 -7.11 -11.25 -14.32
CA VAL A 368 -7.20 -9.82 -13.95
C VAL A 368 -8.56 -9.23 -14.32
N GLY A 369 -9.15 -9.68 -15.43
CA GLY A 369 -10.46 -9.23 -15.88
C GLY A 369 -11.57 -9.40 -14.83
N ASP A 370 -11.58 -10.55 -14.11
CA ASP A 370 -12.57 -10.84 -13.07
C ASP A 370 -12.46 -9.84 -11.89
N VAL A 371 -11.23 -9.48 -11.54
CA VAL A 371 -10.93 -8.50 -10.48
C VAL A 371 -11.40 -7.11 -10.86
N LEU A 372 -11.08 -6.67 -12.09
CA LEU A 372 -11.46 -5.35 -12.61
C LEU A 372 -12.97 -5.23 -12.83
N GLU A 373 -13.65 -6.32 -13.19
CA GLU A 373 -15.10 -6.35 -13.33
C GLU A 373 -15.79 -6.21 -11.97
N ALA A 374 -15.31 -6.94 -10.95
CA ALA A 374 -15.83 -6.83 -9.59
C ALA A 374 -15.65 -5.42 -9.01
N ASP A 375 -14.47 -4.80 -9.19
CA ASP A 375 -14.21 -3.41 -8.80
C ASP A 375 -15.20 -2.45 -9.49
N ARG A 376 -15.35 -2.55 -10.82
CA ARG A 376 -16.28 -1.70 -11.58
C ARG A 376 -17.73 -1.87 -11.16
N ALA A 377 -18.19 -3.12 -10.96
CA ALA A 377 -19.55 -3.41 -10.55
C ALA A 377 -19.85 -2.84 -9.14
N ALA A 378 -18.92 -2.95 -8.21
CA ALA A 378 -19.06 -2.39 -6.87
C ALA A 378 -19.09 -0.85 -6.89
N ARG A 379 -18.23 -0.21 -7.69
CA ARG A 379 -18.28 1.26 -7.89
C ARG A 379 -19.60 1.72 -8.47
N ALA A 380 -20.13 1.01 -9.46
CA ALA A 380 -21.43 1.33 -10.05
C ALA A 380 -22.56 1.19 -9.02
N TYR A 381 -22.55 0.13 -8.22
CA TYR A 381 -23.50 -0.08 -7.13
C TYR A 381 -23.50 1.09 -6.13
N VAL A 382 -22.31 1.53 -5.69
CA VAL A 382 -22.19 2.65 -4.74
C VAL A 382 -22.70 3.95 -5.37
N ALA A 383 -22.35 4.23 -6.62
CA ALA A 383 -22.81 5.42 -7.33
C ALA A 383 -24.33 5.45 -7.47
N GLU A 384 -24.96 4.29 -7.76
CA GLU A 384 -26.42 4.19 -7.89
C GLU A 384 -27.16 4.33 -6.56
N LYS A 385 -26.64 3.70 -5.50
CA LYS A 385 -27.37 3.59 -4.23
C LYS A 385 -27.12 4.74 -3.25
N PHE A 386 -25.94 5.35 -3.29
CA PHE A 386 -25.48 6.33 -2.30
C PHE A 386 -25.32 7.75 -2.88
N CYS A 387 -25.21 7.92 -4.21
CA CYS A 387 -25.19 9.26 -4.80
C CYS A 387 -26.63 9.80 -4.88
N ARG A 388 -27.02 10.63 -3.92
CA ARG A 388 -28.32 11.30 -3.86
C ARG A 388 -28.26 12.71 -4.45
#